data_ac4117a0deb6fc1b67155af894221af9
#
_entry.id   ac4117a0deb6fc1b67155af894221af9
#
_cell.length_a   1.000
_cell.length_b   1.000
_cell.length_c   1.000
_cell.angle_alpha   90.00
_cell.angle_beta   90.00
_cell.angle_gamma   90.00
#
_symmetry.space_group_name_H-M   'P 1'
#
loop_
_entity.id
_entity.type
_entity.pdbx_description
1 polymer ?
#
loop_
_entity_poly.entity_id
_entity_poly.type
_entity_poly.pdbx_seq_one_letter_code
_entity_poly.pdbx_strand_id
1 'polypeptide(L)'
;MKKISFLVLILTLMAFSYASAEDTLKWLSLKEGVEKSKAEKKPMIVDFFYGKGCPRCEALQKGVYDEPSIARKIMDDFVPVRVDLTKELSNEEEALGNKFDYKKDCLLLFIDSNGDVIKDPLGKRLCFIDTVEPKQFIEYLDMIKAEAGKK
;
A
#
# COMPACT_ATOMS: atom_id res chain seq x y z
N MET A 1 1.99 -54.01 10.07
CA MET A 1 2.51 -53.09 9.04
C MET A 1 1.44 -52.25 8.34
N LYS A 2 0.13 -52.50 8.47
CA LYS A 2 -0.95 -51.72 7.84
C LYS A 2 -1.37 -50.42 8.56
N LYS A 3 -1.00 -50.26 9.85
CA LYS A 3 -1.39 -49.08 10.66
C LYS A 3 -0.53 -47.84 10.44
N ILE A 4 0.76 -48.01 10.02
CA ILE A 4 1.68 -46.92 9.78
C ILE A 4 1.35 -46.17 8.48
N SER A 5 0.85 -46.89 7.47
CA SER A 5 0.48 -46.30 6.18
C SER A 5 -0.70 -45.34 6.25
N PHE A 6 -1.60 -45.53 7.21
CA PHE A 6 -2.77 -44.65 7.40
C PHE A 6 -2.43 -43.34 8.11
N LEU A 7 -1.45 -43.38 9.00
CA LEU A 7 -1.01 -42.17 9.72
C LEU A 7 -0.24 -41.20 8.81
N VAL A 8 0.56 -41.73 7.87
CA VAL A 8 1.31 -40.92 6.90
C VAL A 8 0.37 -40.23 5.91
N LEU A 9 -0.74 -40.90 5.53
CA LEU A 9 -1.72 -40.35 4.61
C LEU A 9 -2.51 -39.18 5.23
N ILE A 10 -2.77 -39.22 6.54
CA ILE A 10 -3.46 -38.13 7.26
C ILE A 10 -2.54 -36.89 7.43
N LEU A 11 -1.25 -37.09 7.67
CA LEU A 11 -0.29 -35.99 7.78
C LEU A 11 -0.07 -35.25 6.44
N THR A 12 -0.16 -35.94 5.31
CA THR A 12 -0.03 -35.32 3.98
C THR A 12 -1.25 -34.51 3.58
N LEU A 13 -2.43 -34.83 4.10
CA LEU A 13 -3.67 -34.06 3.81
C LEU A 13 -3.79 -32.77 4.62
N MET A 14 -3.07 -32.62 5.74
CA MET A 14 -3.07 -31.38 6.53
C MET A 14 -2.13 -30.30 5.98
N ALA A 15 -1.27 -30.61 5.03
CA ALA A 15 -0.30 -29.65 4.47
C ALA A 15 -0.87 -28.77 3.34
N PHE A 16 -2.11 -29.00 2.88
CA PHE A 16 -2.69 -28.31 1.71
C PHE A 16 -3.73 -27.24 2.04
N SER A 17 -3.91 -26.88 3.32
CA SER A 17 -4.79 -25.78 3.70
C SER A 17 -4.00 -24.48 3.89
N TYR A 18 -3.14 -24.13 2.93
CA TYR A 18 -2.74 -22.74 2.81
C TYR A 18 -3.88 -22.01 2.13
N ALA A 19 -4.72 -21.41 2.96
CA ALA A 19 -5.74 -20.49 2.54
C ALA A 19 -5.11 -19.48 1.57
N SER A 20 -5.69 -19.32 0.39
CA SER A 20 -5.47 -18.15 -0.44
C SER A 20 -5.72 -16.94 0.45
N ALA A 21 -4.65 -16.29 0.92
CA ALA A 21 -4.77 -14.99 1.53
C ALA A 21 -5.45 -14.12 0.47
N GLU A 22 -6.57 -13.55 0.84
CA GLU A 22 -7.33 -12.63 0.00
C GLU A 22 -6.36 -11.55 -0.47
N ASP A 23 -6.02 -11.53 -1.75
CA ASP A 23 -5.09 -10.56 -2.37
C ASP A 23 -5.71 -9.14 -2.42
N THR A 24 -6.55 -8.83 -1.45
CA THR A 24 -7.21 -7.53 -1.28
C THR A 24 -6.35 -6.62 -0.42
N LEU A 25 -6.07 -5.44 -0.94
CA LEU A 25 -5.28 -4.44 -0.22
C LEU A 25 -6.00 -3.97 1.05
N LYS A 26 -5.36 -4.16 2.21
CA LYS A 26 -5.90 -3.77 3.53
C LYS A 26 -5.32 -2.43 3.95
N TRP A 27 -6.14 -1.40 3.87
CA TRP A 27 -5.76 -0.05 4.25
C TRP A 27 -5.77 0.13 5.78
N LEU A 28 -4.71 0.77 6.29
CA LEU A 28 -4.59 1.19 7.69
C LEU A 28 -4.94 2.67 7.83
N SER A 29 -5.30 3.09 9.04
CA SER A 29 -5.32 4.50 9.40
C SER A 29 -3.91 5.10 9.41
N LEU A 30 -3.79 6.42 9.36
CA LEU A 30 -2.47 7.08 9.41
C LEU A 30 -1.71 6.70 10.69
N LYS A 31 -2.37 6.67 11.84
CA LYS A 31 -1.76 6.31 13.12
C LYS A 31 -1.20 4.89 13.11
N GLU A 32 -2.02 3.90 12.74
CA GLU A 32 -1.60 2.51 12.64
C GLU A 32 -0.47 2.32 11.62
N GLY A 33 -0.56 3.03 10.48
CA GLY A 33 0.45 2.98 9.43
C GLY A 33 1.80 3.52 9.89
N VAL A 34 1.82 4.64 10.62
CA VAL A 34 3.06 5.22 11.17
C VAL A 34 3.70 4.27 12.19
N GLU A 35 2.92 3.68 13.09
CA GLU A 35 3.42 2.72 14.06
C GLU A 35 4.02 1.49 13.37
N LYS A 36 3.30 0.94 12.40
CA LYS A 36 3.74 -0.23 11.62
C LYS A 36 4.97 0.06 10.76
N SER A 37 5.00 1.21 10.08
CA SER A 37 6.14 1.64 9.27
C SER A 37 7.42 1.72 10.08
N LYS A 38 7.36 2.31 11.27
CA LYS A 38 8.50 2.38 12.20
C LYS A 38 8.95 1.02 12.69
N ALA A 39 8.01 0.14 13.06
CA ALA A 39 8.29 -1.20 13.58
C ALA A 39 8.92 -2.10 12.51
N GLU A 40 8.40 -2.08 11.29
CA GLU A 40 8.84 -2.92 10.18
C GLU A 40 9.95 -2.28 9.33
N LYS A 41 10.27 -1.00 9.56
CA LYS A 41 11.19 -0.19 8.74
C LYS A 41 10.81 -0.19 7.25
N LYS A 42 9.52 -0.25 6.98
CA LYS A 42 8.95 -0.20 5.62
C LYS A 42 8.43 1.21 5.32
N PRO A 43 8.59 1.69 4.09
CA PRO A 43 7.94 2.95 3.68
C PRO A 43 6.43 2.80 3.64
N MET A 44 5.72 3.91 3.83
CA MET A 44 4.27 3.99 3.68
C MET A 44 3.90 4.43 2.27
N ILE A 45 2.82 3.86 1.73
CA ILE A 45 2.04 4.43 0.63
C ILE A 45 0.78 5.05 1.24
N VAL A 46 0.62 6.37 1.11
CA VAL A 46 -0.51 7.12 1.68
C VAL A 46 -1.42 7.58 0.55
N ASP A 47 -2.62 7.04 0.54
CA ASP A 47 -3.69 7.36 -0.40
C ASP A 47 -4.68 8.34 0.23
N PHE A 48 -4.89 9.51 -0.39
CA PHE A 48 -5.90 10.48 0.02
C PHE A 48 -7.20 10.22 -0.75
N PHE A 49 -8.15 9.56 -0.09
CA PHE A 49 -9.38 9.09 -0.70
C PHE A 49 -10.51 10.10 -0.57
N TYR A 50 -11.00 10.61 -1.69
CA TYR A 50 -12.10 11.59 -1.76
C TYR A 50 -13.50 10.96 -1.81
N GLY A 51 -13.60 9.65 -1.68
CA GLY A 51 -14.89 8.96 -1.70
C GLY A 51 -15.37 8.54 -3.08
N LYS A 52 -16.61 8.05 -3.11
CA LYS A 52 -17.28 7.66 -4.35
C LYS A 52 -17.58 8.90 -5.20
N GLY A 53 -17.37 8.78 -6.52
CA GLY A 53 -17.55 9.89 -7.45
C GLY A 53 -16.29 10.74 -7.68
N CYS A 54 -15.15 10.35 -7.11
CA CYS A 54 -13.85 10.88 -7.47
C CYS A 54 -13.27 10.05 -8.63
N PRO A 55 -13.23 10.56 -9.88
CA PRO A 55 -12.78 9.76 -11.02
C PRO A 55 -11.36 9.21 -10.87
N ARG A 56 -10.44 10.01 -10.28
CA ARG A 56 -9.06 9.58 -10.01
C ARG A 56 -9.00 8.48 -8.96
N CYS A 57 -9.79 8.57 -7.89
CA CYS A 57 -9.83 7.54 -6.85
C CYS A 57 -10.36 6.23 -7.42
N GLU A 58 -11.38 6.29 -8.28
CA GLU A 58 -11.95 5.11 -8.93
C GLU A 58 -10.97 4.51 -9.95
N ALA A 59 -10.24 5.34 -10.69
CA ALA A 59 -9.21 4.89 -11.63
C ALA A 59 -8.07 4.17 -10.90
N LEU A 60 -7.55 4.71 -9.78
CA LEU A 60 -6.56 4.06 -8.94
C LEU A 60 -7.09 2.77 -8.33
N GLN A 61 -8.32 2.78 -7.82
CA GLN A 61 -8.91 1.59 -7.22
C GLN A 61 -9.00 0.45 -8.24
N LYS A 62 -9.67 0.69 -9.38
CA LYS A 62 -9.93 -0.34 -10.39
C LYS A 62 -8.70 -0.73 -11.21
N GLY A 63 -7.87 0.25 -11.56
CA GLY A 63 -6.73 0.04 -12.45
C GLY A 63 -5.45 -0.39 -11.73
N VAL A 64 -5.39 -0.21 -10.40
CA VAL A 64 -4.17 -0.42 -9.63
C VAL A 64 -4.43 -1.27 -8.39
N TYR A 65 -5.26 -0.81 -7.47
CA TYR A 65 -5.37 -1.46 -6.15
C TYR A 65 -6.15 -2.77 -6.17
N ASP A 66 -7.09 -2.94 -7.11
CA ASP A 66 -7.84 -4.18 -7.30
C ASP A 66 -7.04 -5.24 -8.09
N GLU A 67 -5.86 -4.89 -8.62
CA GLU A 67 -4.97 -5.83 -9.28
C GLU A 67 -4.20 -6.67 -8.24
N PRO A 68 -4.40 -8.00 -8.17
CA PRO A 68 -3.83 -8.83 -7.10
C PRO A 68 -2.31 -8.76 -6.99
N SER A 69 -1.61 -8.66 -8.12
CA SER A 69 -0.15 -8.56 -8.16
C SER A 69 0.36 -7.26 -7.53
N ILE A 70 -0.35 -6.16 -7.76
CA ILE A 70 -0.03 -4.86 -7.19
C ILE A 70 -0.41 -4.81 -5.71
N ALA A 71 -1.59 -5.29 -5.34
CA ALA A 71 -2.02 -5.36 -3.94
C ALA A 71 -1.00 -6.13 -3.09
N ARG A 72 -0.56 -7.30 -3.58
CA ARG A 72 0.47 -8.10 -2.92
C ARG A 72 1.78 -7.33 -2.80
N LYS A 73 2.27 -6.74 -3.89
CA LYS A 73 3.51 -5.96 -3.89
C LYS A 73 3.45 -4.78 -2.92
N ILE A 74 2.33 -4.08 -2.84
CA ILE A 74 2.14 -3.00 -1.86
C ILE A 74 2.24 -3.56 -0.44
N MET A 75 1.56 -4.65 -0.12
CA MET A 75 1.60 -5.24 1.22
C MET A 75 2.98 -5.81 1.60
N ASP A 76 3.72 -6.34 0.62
CA ASP A 76 5.05 -6.90 0.85
C ASP A 76 6.10 -5.80 1.08
N ASP A 77 6.05 -4.73 0.30
CA ASP A 77 7.11 -3.73 0.22
C ASP A 77 6.80 -2.43 0.99
N PHE A 78 5.53 -2.15 1.25
CA PHE A 78 5.04 -0.90 1.84
C PHE A 78 4.05 -1.17 2.98
N VAL A 79 3.75 -0.12 3.72
CA VAL A 79 2.62 -0.07 4.64
C VAL A 79 1.51 0.75 4.00
N PRO A 80 0.38 0.14 3.60
CA PRO A 80 -0.71 0.86 2.94
C PRO A 80 -1.53 1.66 3.96
N VAL A 81 -1.64 2.96 3.74
CA VAL A 81 -2.38 3.92 4.57
C VAL A 81 -3.41 4.64 3.70
N ARG A 82 -4.63 4.76 4.19
CA ARG A 82 -5.67 5.57 3.53
C ARG A 82 -6.18 6.65 4.47
N VAL A 83 -6.10 7.89 4.02
CA VAL A 83 -6.72 9.04 4.64
C VAL A 83 -8.05 9.29 3.95
N ASP A 84 -9.14 9.00 4.63
CA ASP A 84 -10.51 9.12 4.09
C ASP A 84 -11.03 10.55 4.27
N LEU A 85 -10.93 11.35 3.22
CA LEU A 85 -11.33 12.76 3.20
C LEU A 85 -12.86 12.97 3.21
N THR A 86 -13.64 11.89 3.24
CA THR A 86 -15.10 11.97 3.42
C THR A 86 -15.50 12.01 4.89
N LYS A 87 -14.53 11.81 5.78
CA LYS A 87 -14.72 11.79 7.24
C LYS A 87 -14.03 13.00 7.87
N GLU A 88 -14.33 13.21 9.13
CA GLU A 88 -13.57 14.15 9.97
C GLU A 88 -12.14 13.63 10.11
N LEU A 89 -11.17 14.48 9.79
CA LEU A 89 -9.77 14.13 9.88
C LEU A 89 -9.25 14.33 11.30
N SER A 90 -8.33 13.46 11.71
CA SER A 90 -7.53 13.71 12.91
C SER A 90 -6.58 14.89 12.68
N ASN A 91 -6.08 15.49 13.76
CA ASN A 91 -5.11 16.59 13.67
C ASN A 91 -3.84 16.18 12.90
N GLU A 92 -3.41 14.93 13.02
CA GLU A 92 -2.26 14.38 12.32
C GLU A 92 -2.51 14.21 10.82
N GLU A 93 -3.70 13.76 10.45
CA GLU A 93 -4.11 13.63 9.04
C GLU A 93 -4.25 14.98 8.37
N GLU A 94 -4.83 15.96 9.07
CA GLU A 94 -4.95 17.33 8.57
C GLU A 94 -3.57 17.98 8.43
N ALA A 95 -2.70 17.83 9.42
CA ALA A 95 -1.34 18.34 9.37
C ALA A 95 -0.53 17.73 8.23
N LEU A 96 -0.66 16.41 8.00
CA LEU A 96 -0.03 15.73 6.88
C LEU A 96 -0.55 16.26 5.55
N GLY A 97 -1.86 16.35 5.40
CA GLY A 97 -2.50 16.86 4.20
C GLY A 97 -2.08 18.29 3.87
N ASN A 98 -2.07 19.18 4.86
CA ASN A 98 -1.65 20.57 4.71
C ASN A 98 -0.15 20.70 4.37
N LYS A 99 0.70 19.89 5.00
CA LYS A 99 2.15 19.88 4.72
C LYS A 99 2.45 19.54 3.26
N PHE A 100 1.64 18.69 2.63
CA PHE A 100 1.88 18.20 1.27
C PHE A 100 0.90 18.72 0.23
N ASP A 101 0.06 19.67 0.62
CA ASP A 101 -0.91 20.35 -0.27
C ASP A 101 -1.82 19.36 -1.04
N TYR A 102 -2.36 18.38 -0.28
CA TYR A 102 -3.16 17.30 -0.85
C TYR A 102 -4.36 17.77 -1.67
N LYS A 103 -4.85 19.00 -1.42
CA LYS A 103 -6.03 19.56 -2.12
C LYS A 103 -5.76 19.93 -3.57
N LYS A 104 -4.50 20.12 -3.96
CA LYS A 104 -4.18 20.65 -5.29
C LYS A 104 -3.78 19.60 -6.31
N ASP A 105 -2.92 18.65 -5.97
CA ASP A 105 -2.27 17.89 -7.05
C ASP A 105 -2.12 16.38 -6.84
N CYS A 106 -1.96 15.88 -5.61
CA CYS A 106 -1.55 14.51 -5.42
C CYS A 106 -2.45 13.73 -4.47
N LEU A 107 -3.06 12.68 -4.96
CA LEU A 107 -3.81 11.72 -4.14
C LEU A 107 -2.91 10.68 -3.48
N LEU A 108 -1.63 10.63 -3.82
CA LEU A 108 -0.74 9.57 -3.40
C LEU A 108 0.60 10.14 -2.95
N LEU A 109 1.06 9.73 -1.76
CA LEU A 109 2.37 10.05 -1.21
C LEU A 109 3.11 8.78 -0.81
N PHE A 110 4.44 8.80 -0.96
CA PHE A 110 5.32 7.80 -0.37
C PHE A 110 6.14 8.45 0.72
N ILE A 111 6.13 7.86 1.92
CA ILE A 111 6.76 8.40 3.11
C ILE A 111 7.65 7.32 3.71
N ASP A 112 8.90 7.63 4.03
CA ASP A 112 9.80 6.67 4.67
C ASP A 112 9.45 6.45 6.15
N SER A 113 10.11 5.50 6.78
CA SER A 113 9.86 5.16 8.19
C SER A 113 10.25 6.27 9.19
N ASN A 114 10.94 7.32 8.74
CA ASN A 114 11.28 8.51 9.51
C ASN A 114 10.24 9.62 9.38
N GLY A 115 9.30 9.49 8.44
CA GLY A 115 8.26 10.48 8.16
C GLY A 115 8.62 11.49 7.08
N ASP A 116 9.67 11.24 6.30
CA ASP A 116 10.08 12.07 5.17
C ASP A 116 9.47 11.56 3.86
N VAL A 117 9.03 12.50 3.02
CA VAL A 117 8.53 12.14 1.68
C VAL A 117 9.66 11.59 0.81
N ILE A 118 9.40 10.43 0.24
CA ILE A 118 10.27 9.82 -0.77
C ILE A 118 9.96 10.50 -2.10
N LYS A 119 11.01 10.87 -2.82
CA LYS A 119 10.94 11.50 -4.14
C LYS A 119 11.58 10.58 -5.16
N ASP A 120 11.23 10.78 -6.43
CA ASP A 120 11.92 10.13 -7.53
C ASP A 120 13.35 10.65 -7.69
N PRO A 121 14.19 10.03 -8.54
CA PRO A 121 15.56 10.47 -8.79
C PRO A 121 15.68 11.91 -9.31
N LEU A 122 14.60 12.48 -9.83
CA LEU A 122 14.53 13.87 -10.29
C LEU A 122 14.09 14.84 -9.18
N GLY A 123 13.91 14.34 -7.95
CA GLY A 123 13.46 15.12 -6.81
C GLY A 123 11.96 15.46 -6.81
N LYS A 124 11.18 14.81 -7.69
CA LYS A 124 9.73 15.01 -7.77
C LYS A 124 9.01 13.98 -6.91
N ARG A 125 7.92 14.37 -6.28
CA ARG A 125 7.00 13.42 -5.66
C ARG A 125 6.07 12.83 -6.72
N LEU A 126 5.63 11.59 -6.48
CA LEU A 126 4.68 10.93 -7.34
C LEU A 126 3.32 11.64 -7.27
N CYS A 127 2.80 11.97 -8.43
CA CYS A 127 1.45 12.49 -8.61
C CYS A 127 0.80 11.78 -9.78
N PHE A 128 -0.26 11.04 -9.51
CA PHE A 128 -1.10 10.49 -10.57
C PHE A 128 -2.22 11.46 -10.89
N ILE A 129 -2.22 11.97 -12.12
CA ILE A 129 -3.22 12.92 -12.59
C ILE A 129 -4.30 12.18 -13.39
N ASP A 130 -3.92 11.10 -14.08
CA ASP A 130 -4.77 10.33 -15.00
C ASP A 130 -4.68 8.82 -14.78
N THR A 131 -5.05 8.03 -15.77
CA THR A 131 -4.96 6.57 -15.76
C THR A 131 -3.52 6.09 -15.61
N VAL A 132 -3.31 5.18 -14.67
CA VAL A 132 -2.00 4.54 -14.44
C VAL A 132 -2.10 3.10 -14.93
N GLU A 133 -1.23 2.74 -15.86
CA GLU A 133 -1.09 1.36 -16.29
C GLU A 133 -0.45 0.50 -15.19
N PRO A 134 -0.99 -0.69 -14.89
CA PRO A 134 -0.50 -1.57 -13.82
C PRO A 134 1.01 -1.80 -13.87
N LYS A 135 1.56 -2.02 -15.06
CA LYS A 135 2.99 -2.25 -15.26
C LYS A 135 3.82 -1.03 -14.84
N GLN A 136 3.43 0.17 -15.26
CA GLN A 136 4.12 1.41 -14.91
C GLN A 136 4.06 1.66 -13.40
N PHE A 137 2.94 1.30 -12.76
CA PHE A 137 2.81 1.45 -11.32
C PHE A 137 3.76 0.50 -10.57
N ILE A 138 3.91 -0.74 -11.02
CA ILE A 138 4.88 -1.69 -10.43
C ILE A 138 6.31 -1.16 -10.56
N GLU A 139 6.70 -0.71 -11.75
CA GLU A 139 8.04 -0.13 -12.00
C GLU A 139 8.28 1.08 -11.08
N TYR A 140 7.24 1.87 -10.84
CA TYR A 140 7.33 3.01 -9.94
C TYR A 140 7.45 2.59 -8.47
N LEU A 141 6.73 1.57 -8.02
CA LEU A 141 6.88 1.00 -6.68
C LEU A 141 8.31 0.49 -6.44
N ASP A 142 8.90 -0.19 -7.44
CA ASP A 142 10.29 -0.66 -7.36
C ASP A 142 11.27 0.50 -7.20
N MET A 143 11.09 1.55 -7.97
CA MET A 143 11.91 2.75 -7.87
C MET A 143 11.79 3.41 -6.48
N ILE A 144 10.57 3.62 -5.99
CA ILE A 144 10.35 4.22 -4.65
C ILE A 144 10.96 3.35 -3.54
N LYS A 145 10.83 2.04 -3.63
CA LYS A 145 11.46 1.13 -2.67
C LYS A 145 12.99 1.28 -2.68
N ALA A 146 13.59 1.36 -3.86
CA ALA A 146 15.03 1.58 -4.00
C ALA A 146 15.47 2.95 -3.42
N GLU A 147 14.69 4.02 -3.63
CA GLU A 147 15.01 5.34 -3.05
C GLU A 147 14.87 5.35 -1.51
N ALA A 148 13.86 4.65 -0.97
CA ALA A 148 13.69 4.50 0.48
C ALA A 148 14.88 3.81 1.16
N GLY A 149 15.54 2.89 0.46
CA GLY A 149 16.71 2.15 0.97
C GLY A 149 18.03 2.90 0.92
N LYS A 150 18.09 4.12 0.33
CA LYS A 150 19.32 4.90 0.19
C LYS A 150 19.64 5.82 1.38
N LYS A 151 18.75 5.88 2.38
CA LYS A 151 18.90 6.72 3.58
C LYS A 151 19.38 5.88 4.82
#